data_46752050ef4dfb2617c2af1ee57440f1
#
_entry.id   46752050ef4dfb2617c2af1ee57440f1
#
_cell.length_a   1.000
_cell.length_b   1.000
_cell.length_c   1.000
_cell.angle_alpha   90.00
_cell.angle_beta   90.00
_cell.angle_gamma   90.00
#
_symmetry.space_group_name_H-M   'P 1'
#
loop_
_entity.id
_entity.type
_entity.pdbx_description
1 polymer ?
#
loop_
_entity_poly.entity_id
_entity_poly.type
_entity_poly.pdbx_seq_one_letter_code
_entity_poly.pdbx_strand_id
1 'polypeptide(L)'
;MACERLQETRIDSSNAQTFAALLFLLVATAESAPLAGQTSVTAVELLTAFSGEPAIQYQPFFQFSEDSRIVAVEIHAVGTESTTARYSGREHAWYVVNNILRITTADGFEGISGVDTYYAAEFGDQALLELRSVAADLIALQSLDPVVVGAMLERIRPDLSDESRASIDIALWDLAAQRADRPLHQLLGAQRDSMEPYASLPFYDTLPEYVDAVNEYARLGYRAFKFHVWGSIEEDSRLVALIQQTFADSGYRFMIDLEGAYGIEDALRLGEEMDEPLFIVFEAAIDDQLLEQYAQLRNRLVVAIHPAGYDIYSPEFIRQGIETGAWDAGRFDATTVGGISTALQLLTIANDADLTIDIQSWGHSLAQAANLHLMLANKRTRYFEAPMPMQAYEFGMKNGDLLALGRVVAPPGAGLGIEVDWEHLSTADFYRKIQIGE
;
A
#
# COMPACT_ATOMS: atom_id res chain seq x y z
N MET A 1 -9.42 -45.24 -5.59
CA MET A 1 -8.94 -46.05 -4.48
C MET A 1 -7.49 -45.65 -4.22
N ALA A 2 -7.27 -44.95 -3.18
CA ALA A 2 -6.21 -44.89 -2.20
C ALA A 2 -6.21 -43.48 -1.60
N CYS A 3 -7.00 -43.39 -0.56
CA CYS A 3 -6.95 -42.34 0.49
C CYS A 3 -5.92 -42.85 1.50
N GLU A 4 -5.41 -41.93 2.33
CA GLU A 4 -4.53 -42.10 3.52
C GLU A 4 -3.02 -41.91 3.26
N ARG A 5 -2.51 -40.74 3.67
CA ARG A 5 -1.89 -40.46 4.98
C ARG A 5 -1.38 -39.01 5.05
N LEU A 6 -2.14 -38.16 5.72
CA LEU A 6 -1.61 -36.93 6.31
C LEU A 6 -1.05 -37.30 7.68
N GLN A 7 0.25 -37.20 7.86
CA GLN A 7 0.88 -37.19 9.18
C GLN A 7 0.89 -35.75 9.69
N GLU A 8 0.11 -35.56 10.77
CA GLU A 8 0.12 -34.34 11.59
C GLU A 8 1.51 -34.12 12.19
N THR A 9 2.20 -33.08 11.77
CA THR A 9 3.29 -32.48 12.55
C THR A 9 2.66 -31.51 13.53
N ARG A 10 2.63 -31.87 14.81
CA ARG A 10 2.23 -31.00 15.92
C ARG A 10 3.21 -29.84 16.02
N ILE A 11 2.74 -28.63 15.73
CA ILE A 11 3.38 -27.38 16.13
C ILE A 11 3.14 -27.20 17.64
N ASP A 12 4.22 -26.92 18.34
CA ASP A 12 4.20 -26.75 19.81
C ASP A 12 3.40 -25.49 20.16
N SER A 13 2.20 -25.70 20.70
CA SER A 13 1.20 -24.69 21.04
C SER A 13 1.56 -23.82 22.27
N SER A 14 2.75 -23.98 22.86
CA SER A 14 3.10 -23.30 24.12
C SER A 14 3.37 -21.79 23.94
N ASN A 15 3.92 -21.38 22.80
CA ASN A 15 4.22 -19.96 22.53
C ASN A 15 2.97 -19.15 22.14
N ALA A 16 2.06 -19.74 21.35
CA ALA A 16 0.83 -19.06 20.94
C ALA A 16 -0.15 -18.86 22.12
N GLN A 17 -0.20 -19.81 23.06
CA GLN A 17 -1.03 -19.68 24.25
C GLN A 17 -0.49 -18.67 25.27
N THR A 18 0.82 -18.54 25.40
CA THR A 18 1.46 -17.53 26.27
C THR A 18 1.24 -16.13 25.72
N PHE A 19 1.25 -15.97 24.41
CA PHE A 19 1.02 -14.71 23.73
C PHE A 19 -0.45 -14.25 23.82
N ALA A 20 -1.40 -15.16 23.59
CA ALA A 20 -2.82 -14.89 23.77
C ALA A 20 -3.16 -14.56 25.24
N ALA A 21 -2.49 -15.19 26.22
CA ALA A 21 -2.68 -14.92 27.63
C ALA A 21 -2.14 -13.55 28.07
N LEU A 22 -1.02 -13.08 27.51
CA LEU A 22 -0.48 -11.74 27.78
C LEU A 22 -1.37 -10.64 27.20
N LEU A 23 -1.85 -10.82 25.96
CA LEU A 23 -2.79 -9.89 25.33
C LEU A 23 -4.15 -9.89 26.05
N PHE A 24 -4.60 -11.05 26.55
CA PHE A 24 -5.82 -11.17 27.34
C PHE A 24 -5.71 -10.48 28.69
N LEU A 25 -4.53 -10.50 29.33
CA LEU A 25 -4.29 -9.82 30.61
C LEU A 25 -4.25 -8.29 30.42
N LEU A 26 -3.66 -7.80 29.32
CA LEU A 26 -3.56 -6.38 29.01
C LEU A 26 -4.93 -5.75 28.63
N VAL A 27 -5.79 -6.49 27.94
CA VAL A 27 -7.13 -6.01 27.53
C VAL A 27 -8.18 -6.25 28.64
N ALA A 28 -8.07 -7.33 29.42
CA ALA A 28 -8.98 -7.60 30.52
C ALA A 28 -8.84 -6.63 31.72
N THR A 29 -7.68 -5.97 31.85
CA THR A 29 -7.48 -4.91 32.86
C THR A 29 -8.06 -3.56 32.47
N ALA A 30 -8.42 -3.36 31.18
CA ALA A 30 -9.10 -2.16 30.74
C ALA A 30 -10.62 -2.14 30.98
N GLU A 31 -11.24 -3.28 31.28
CA GLU A 31 -12.70 -3.40 31.45
C GLU A 31 -13.21 -3.33 32.92
N SER A 32 -12.35 -3.19 33.91
CA SER A 32 -12.83 -3.17 35.30
C SER A 32 -12.27 -2.04 36.13
N ALA A 33 -13.12 -1.03 36.36
CA ALA A 33 -13.08 0.03 37.36
C ALA A 33 -12.22 1.31 37.10
N PRO A 34 -12.70 2.49 37.50
CA PRO A 34 -11.96 3.73 37.38
C PRO A 34 -10.90 3.79 38.49
N LEU A 35 -9.66 3.42 38.16
CA LEU A 35 -8.52 3.64 39.04
C LEU A 35 -7.70 4.81 38.48
N ALA A 36 -7.74 5.92 39.18
CA ALA A 36 -6.81 7.01 39.01
C ALA A 36 -5.38 6.48 39.21
N GLY A 37 -4.56 6.48 38.13
CA GLY A 37 -3.13 6.17 38.22
C GLY A 37 -2.62 5.01 37.38
N GLN A 38 -3.39 4.44 36.46
CA GLN A 38 -2.85 3.44 35.51
C GLN A 38 -2.30 4.14 34.25
N THR A 39 -1.01 3.93 34.00
CA THR A 39 -0.35 4.27 32.73
C THR A 39 -1.03 3.49 31.61
N SER A 40 -1.65 4.20 30.66
CA SER A 40 -2.15 3.62 29.43
C SER A 40 -0.97 2.97 28.70
N VAL A 41 -1.11 1.69 28.30
CA VAL A 41 -0.17 1.05 27.38
C VAL A 41 -0.20 1.86 26.09
N THR A 42 0.93 2.39 25.71
CA THR A 42 1.02 3.26 24.53
C THR A 42 1.13 2.42 23.26
N ALA A 43 0.68 2.95 22.12
CA ALA A 43 0.88 2.32 20.82
C ALA A 43 2.37 2.00 20.57
N VAL A 44 3.28 2.82 21.12
CA VAL A 44 4.74 2.57 21.12
C VAL A 44 5.09 1.27 21.87
N GLU A 45 4.48 1.03 23.03
CA GLU A 45 4.73 -0.22 23.78
C GLU A 45 4.17 -1.44 23.06
N LEU A 46 3.06 -1.31 22.33
CA LEU A 46 2.54 -2.35 21.44
C LEU A 46 3.46 -2.59 20.24
N LEU A 47 3.90 -1.53 19.55
CA LEU A 47 4.84 -1.64 18.44
C LEU A 47 6.21 -2.17 18.87
N THR A 48 6.72 -1.75 20.04
CA THR A 48 8.00 -2.23 20.59
C THR A 48 7.92 -3.66 21.14
N ALA A 49 6.76 -4.11 21.60
CA ALA A 49 6.59 -5.50 22.03
C ALA A 49 6.74 -6.50 20.86
N PHE A 50 6.60 -6.05 19.62
CA PHE A 50 6.70 -6.89 18.42
C PHE A 50 8.09 -6.94 17.77
N SER A 51 8.99 -5.94 17.98
CA SER A 51 10.18 -5.79 17.12
C SER A 51 11.41 -5.14 17.74
N GLY A 52 11.44 -4.81 19.01
CA GLY A 52 12.54 -3.96 19.51
C GLY A 52 12.28 -2.46 19.24
N GLU A 53 13.32 -1.62 19.07
CA GLU A 53 13.10 -0.19 18.82
C GLU A 53 12.37 0.04 17.49
N PRO A 54 11.24 0.76 17.46
CA PRO A 54 10.51 1.01 16.24
C PRO A 54 11.33 1.85 15.27
N ALA A 55 11.36 1.44 14.00
CA ALA A 55 12.03 2.18 12.93
C ALA A 55 11.43 3.59 12.73
N ILE A 56 10.22 3.79 13.18
CA ILE A 56 9.48 5.05 13.15
C ILE A 56 8.98 5.35 14.56
N GLN A 57 9.35 6.54 15.10
CA GLN A 57 8.90 6.97 16.42
C GLN A 57 7.46 7.48 16.33
N TYR A 58 6.51 6.64 16.75
CA TYR A 58 5.13 7.03 16.95
C TYR A 58 4.88 7.37 18.41
N GLN A 59 4.26 8.52 18.68
CA GLN A 59 3.74 8.84 20.01
C GLN A 59 2.22 8.94 19.92
N PRO A 60 1.49 8.22 20.77
CA PRO A 60 0.04 8.31 20.78
C PRO A 60 -0.39 9.73 21.14
N PHE A 61 -1.16 10.37 20.26
CA PHE A 61 -1.56 11.77 20.36
C PHE A 61 -2.90 11.96 21.02
N PHE A 62 -3.56 10.88 21.44
CA PHE A 62 -4.94 10.96 21.84
C PHE A 62 -5.23 10.54 23.28
N GLN A 63 -5.87 11.47 24.02
CA GLN A 63 -6.81 11.08 25.07
C GLN A 63 -8.22 11.12 24.47
N PHE A 64 -8.90 9.97 24.45
CA PHE A 64 -10.30 9.89 24.05
C PHE A 64 -11.17 10.72 25.02
N SER A 65 -12.11 11.49 24.46
CA SER A 65 -13.13 12.24 25.21
C SER A 65 -14.48 12.08 24.52
N GLU A 66 -15.57 12.38 25.21
CA GLU A 66 -16.90 12.37 24.60
C GLU A 66 -17.00 13.27 23.36
N ASP A 67 -16.28 14.40 23.35
CA ASP A 67 -16.24 15.31 22.21
C ASP A 67 -15.48 14.72 21.02
N SER A 68 -14.57 13.78 21.25
CA SER A 68 -13.82 13.10 20.18
C SER A 68 -14.50 11.86 19.62
N ARG A 69 -15.68 11.45 20.15
CA ARG A 69 -16.39 10.28 19.65
C ARG A 69 -16.79 10.43 18.17
N ILE A 70 -16.78 9.34 17.43
CA ILE A 70 -17.32 9.31 16.05
C ILE A 70 -18.83 9.48 16.11
N VAL A 71 -19.36 10.40 15.32
CA VAL A 71 -20.81 10.66 15.20
C VAL A 71 -21.38 10.27 13.85
N ALA A 72 -20.55 10.22 12.81
CA ALA A 72 -20.95 9.79 11.47
C ALA A 72 -19.86 8.98 10.79
N VAL A 73 -20.31 8.00 10.01
CA VAL A 73 -19.49 7.22 9.08
C VAL A 73 -20.15 7.29 7.71
N GLU A 74 -19.44 7.82 6.74
CA GLU A 74 -19.86 7.87 5.33
C GLU A 74 -18.94 6.98 4.50
N ILE A 75 -19.55 6.20 3.61
CA ILE A 75 -18.84 5.31 2.70
C ILE A 75 -19.28 5.69 1.28
N HIS A 76 -18.33 6.06 0.43
CA HIS A 76 -18.57 6.44 -0.94
C HIS A 76 -17.88 5.45 -1.86
N ALA A 77 -18.65 4.64 -2.60
CA ALA A 77 -18.13 3.84 -3.69
C ALA A 77 -18.19 4.66 -4.97
N VAL A 78 -17.05 4.86 -5.60
CA VAL A 78 -16.88 5.74 -6.76
C VAL A 78 -16.20 4.99 -7.87
N GLY A 79 -16.73 5.04 -9.08
CA GLY A 79 -16.12 4.45 -10.27
C GLY A 79 -16.21 5.38 -11.45
N THR A 80 -15.10 5.55 -12.15
CA THR A 80 -15.01 6.26 -13.42
C THR A 80 -14.56 5.31 -14.52
N GLU A 81 -15.03 5.53 -15.76
CA GLU A 81 -14.53 4.79 -16.90
C GLU A 81 -13.04 5.12 -17.08
N SER A 82 -12.18 4.15 -16.86
CA SER A 82 -10.76 4.29 -17.18
C SER A 82 -10.56 4.05 -18.67
N THR A 83 -10.19 5.10 -19.39
CA THR A 83 -9.89 5.02 -20.82
C THR A 83 -8.50 4.46 -21.11
N THR A 84 -7.69 4.15 -20.11
CA THR A 84 -6.25 3.98 -20.25
C THR A 84 -5.71 2.63 -19.81
N ALA A 85 -6.49 1.78 -19.17
CA ALA A 85 -5.91 0.61 -18.56
C ALA A 85 -5.94 -0.62 -19.46
N ARG A 86 -4.86 -0.81 -20.17
CA ARG A 86 -4.44 -2.13 -20.65
C ARG A 86 -3.33 -2.63 -19.74
N TYR A 87 -3.67 -3.56 -18.85
CA TYR A 87 -2.72 -4.30 -18.05
C TYR A 87 -2.85 -5.78 -18.36
N SER A 88 -1.75 -6.52 -18.38
CA SER A 88 -1.69 -7.96 -18.62
C SER A 88 -2.35 -8.41 -19.93
N GLY A 89 -2.26 -7.62 -21.00
CA GLY A 89 -2.81 -7.99 -22.33
C GLY A 89 -4.32 -8.14 -22.39
N ARG A 90 -5.05 -7.63 -21.40
CA ARG A 90 -6.52 -7.67 -21.36
C ARG A 90 -7.09 -6.29 -21.67
N GLU A 91 -7.99 -6.22 -22.66
CA GLU A 91 -8.86 -5.05 -22.83
C GLU A 91 -9.93 -5.08 -21.74
N HIS A 92 -9.81 -4.18 -20.77
CA HIS A 92 -10.86 -3.95 -19.79
C HIS A 92 -11.28 -2.49 -19.84
N ALA A 93 -12.56 -2.24 -19.96
CA ALA A 93 -13.13 -0.99 -19.50
C ALA A 93 -13.02 -1.03 -17.95
N TRP A 94 -11.94 -0.50 -17.41
CA TRP A 94 -11.73 -0.49 -15.98
C TRP A 94 -12.54 0.64 -15.38
N TYR A 95 -13.47 0.29 -14.55
CA TYR A 95 -13.94 1.22 -13.54
C TYR A 95 -12.97 1.09 -12.36
N VAL A 96 -12.17 2.11 -12.11
CA VAL A 96 -11.44 2.19 -10.85
C VAL A 96 -12.47 2.48 -9.79
N VAL A 97 -12.88 1.47 -9.03
CA VAL A 97 -13.79 1.67 -7.91
C VAL A 97 -12.97 1.99 -6.69
N ASN A 98 -13.06 3.24 -6.27
CA ASN A 98 -12.54 3.67 -4.99
C ASN A 98 -13.63 3.54 -3.93
N ASN A 99 -13.27 2.95 -2.79
CA ASN A 99 -14.06 3.05 -1.58
C ASN A 99 -13.44 4.15 -0.72
N ILE A 100 -14.13 5.28 -0.64
CA ILE A 100 -13.72 6.40 0.22
C ILE A 100 -14.50 6.29 1.52
N LEU A 101 -13.79 6.15 2.62
CA LEU A 101 -14.35 6.20 3.97
C LEU A 101 -14.12 7.59 4.54
N ARG A 102 -15.19 8.19 5.09
CA ARG A 102 -15.13 9.43 5.86
C ARG A 102 -15.71 9.18 7.24
N ILE A 103 -14.95 9.49 8.27
CA ILE A 103 -15.40 9.46 9.66
C ILE A 103 -15.44 10.90 10.18
N THR A 104 -16.51 11.26 10.89
CA THR A 104 -16.69 12.58 11.49
C THR A 104 -16.84 12.45 13.00
N THR A 105 -16.14 13.27 13.76
CA THR A 105 -16.18 13.29 15.22
C THR A 105 -17.07 14.43 15.74
N ALA A 106 -17.55 14.33 16.97
CA ALA A 106 -18.48 15.30 17.56
C ALA A 106 -17.86 16.70 17.70
N ASP A 107 -16.53 16.81 17.82
CA ASP A 107 -15.80 18.08 17.82
C ASP A 107 -15.46 18.61 16.41
N GLY A 108 -15.99 17.93 15.37
CA GLY A 108 -15.95 18.41 13.99
C GLY A 108 -14.69 18.06 13.20
N PHE A 109 -13.80 17.22 13.74
CA PHE A 109 -12.70 16.69 12.93
C PHE A 109 -13.18 15.57 12.02
N GLU A 110 -12.49 15.44 10.89
CA GLU A 110 -12.76 14.41 9.90
C GLU A 110 -11.49 13.60 9.63
N GLY A 111 -11.67 12.31 9.40
CA GLY A 111 -10.63 11.43 8.86
C GLY A 111 -11.14 10.80 7.58
N ILE A 112 -10.32 10.78 6.56
CA ILE A 112 -10.65 10.20 5.26
C ILE A 112 -9.62 9.17 4.82
N SER A 113 -10.09 8.21 4.03
CA SER A 113 -9.25 7.27 3.30
C SER A 113 -9.82 6.99 1.93
N GLY A 114 -8.99 6.53 1.00
CA GLY A 114 -9.43 5.95 -0.26
C GLY A 114 -8.65 4.67 -0.50
N VAL A 115 -9.36 3.61 -0.81
CA VAL A 115 -8.78 2.30 -1.13
C VAL A 115 -9.37 1.83 -2.45
N ASP A 116 -8.51 1.39 -3.34
CA ASP A 116 -8.89 0.90 -4.65
C ASP A 116 -9.21 -0.59 -4.61
N THR A 117 -10.14 -1.00 -5.45
CA THR A 117 -10.40 -2.41 -5.71
C THR A 117 -9.81 -2.76 -7.08
N TYR A 118 -8.57 -3.19 -7.11
CA TYR A 118 -7.78 -3.39 -8.33
C TYR A 118 -8.39 -4.36 -9.35
N TYR A 119 -9.21 -5.30 -8.91
CA TYR A 119 -9.69 -6.39 -9.75
C TYR A 119 -11.19 -6.61 -9.75
N ALA A 120 -11.97 -5.68 -9.19
CA ALA A 120 -13.42 -5.82 -9.18
C ALA A 120 -13.98 -5.58 -10.59
N ALA A 121 -14.13 -6.65 -11.34
CA ALA A 121 -14.92 -6.66 -12.58
C ALA A 121 -16.40 -6.31 -12.33
N GLU A 122 -16.85 -6.45 -11.11
CA GLU A 122 -18.14 -6.02 -10.58
C GLU A 122 -17.81 -5.11 -9.39
N PHE A 123 -18.19 -3.85 -9.48
CA PHE A 123 -18.01 -2.79 -8.50
C PHE A 123 -17.93 -3.33 -7.08
N GLY A 124 -16.77 -3.13 -6.41
CA GLY A 124 -16.39 -3.70 -5.12
C GLY A 124 -17.43 -3.72 -4.01
N ASP A 125 -18.51 -4.43 -4.27
CA ASP A 125 -19.61 -4.59 -3.32
C ASP A 125 -19.14 -5.23 -2.03
N GLN A 126 -18.06 -6.03 -2.05
CA GLN A 126 -17.55 -6.69 -0.86
C GLN A 126 -17.01 -5.68 0.14
N ALA A 127 -16.04 -4.84 -0.22
CA ALA A 127 -15.47 -3.83 0.70
C ALA A 127 -16.54 -2.83 1.15
N LEU A 128 -17.45 -2.43 0.24
CA LEU A 128 -18.59 -1.59 0.59
C LEU A 128 -19.51 -2.24 1.63
N LEU A 129 -19.82 -3.53 1.48
CA LEU A 129 -20.66 -4.29 2.42
C LEU A 129 -19.97 -4.51 3.75
N GLU A 130 -18.68 -4.81 3.74
CA GLU A 130 -17.86 -4.96 4.95
C GLU A 130 -17.78 -3.65 5.73
N LEU A 131 -17.41 -2.53 5.10
CA LEU A 131 -17.38 -1.21 5.73
C LEU A 131 -18.73 -0.80 6.28
N ARG A 132 -19.82 -1.06 5.54
CA ARG A 132 -21.18 -0.85 6.04
C ARG A 132 -21.47 -1.68 7.28
N SER A 133 -21.03 -2.93 7.30
CA SER A 133 -21.30 -3.85 8.42
C SER A 133 -20.58 -3.46 9.71
N VAL A 134 -19.42 -2.80 9.62
CA VAL A 134 -18.60 -2.37 10.77
C VAL A 134 -18.87 -0.92 11.20
N ALA A 135 -19.61 -0.14 10.40
CA ALA A 135 -19.79 1.29 10.67
C ALA A 135 -20.42 1.60 12.03
N ALA A 136 -21.35 0.74 12.52
CA ALA A 136 -21.92 0.89 13.87
C ALA A 136 -20.88 0.60 14.96
N ASP A 137 -19.97 -0.33 14.73
CA ASP A 137 -18.86 -0.64 15.65
C ASP A 137 -17.89 0.54 15.74
N LEU A 138 -17.62 1.22 14.58
CA LEU A 138 -16.80 2.42 14.55
C LEU A 138 -17.40 3.59 15.36
N ILE A 139 -18.70 3.80 15.28
CA ILE A 139 -19.40 4.83 16.10
C ILE A 139 -19.31 4.50 17.60
N ALA A 140 -19.27 3.23 17.95
CA ALA A 140 -19.18 2.77 19.35
C ALA A 140 -17.75 2.75 19.92
N LEU A 141 -16.72 3.11 19.13
CA LEU A 141 -15.33 3.10 19.57
C LEU A 141 -15.10 3.99 20.81
N GLN A 142 -14.30 3.47 21.73
CA GLN A 142 -13.81 4.20 22.92
C GLN A 142 -12.31 4.57 22.79
N SER A 143 -11.75 4.36 21.61
CA SER A 143 -10.40 4.79 21.22
C SER A 143 -10.41 5.19 19.76
N LEU A 144 -9.59 6.16 19.40
CA LEU A 144 -9.34 6.55 18.01
C LEU A 144 -7.86 6.37 17.65
N ASP A 145 -7.11 5.68 18.49
CA ASP A 145 -5.73 5.30 18.19
C ASP A 145 -5.75 4.18 17.14
N PRO A 146 -5.17 4.40 15.95
CA PRO A 146 -5.25 3.44 14.85
C PRO A 146 -4.73 2.05 15.22
N VAL A 147 -3.62 1.99 15.96
CA VAL A 147 -3.00 0.71 16.37
C VAL A 147 -3.90 -0.06 17.33
N VAL A 148 -4.50 0.63 18.30
CA VAL A 148 -5.43 0.03 19.26
C VAL A 148 -6.70 -0.45 18.55
N VAL A 149 -7.24 0.35 17.65
CA VAL A 149 -8.45 0.00 16.89
C VAL A 149 -8.17 -1.16 15.94
N GLY A 150 -7.03 -1.16 15.25
CA GLY A 150 -6.60 -2.27 14.38
C GLY A 150 -6.57 -3.60 15.13
N ALA A 151 -5.86 -3.65 16.26
CA ALA A 151 -5.80 -4.86 17.10
C ALA A 151 -7.17 -5.30 17.65
N MET A 152 -8.06 -4.35 17.95
CA MET A 152 -9.42 -4.64 18.35
C MET A 152 -10.22 -5.26 17.19
N LEU A 153 -10.17 -4.68 16.00
CA LEU A 153 -10.88 -5.15 14.81
C LEU A 153 -10.42 -6.54 14.39
N GLU A 154 -9.13 -6.85 14.44
CA GLU A 154 -8.63 -8.21 14.19
C GLU A 154 -9.31 -9.26 15.06
N ARG A 155 -9.59 -8.91 16.31
CA ARG A 155 -10.21 -9.82 17.27
C ARG A 155 -11.72 -9.96 17.09
N ILE A 156 -12.43 -8.83 16.90
CA ILE A 156 -13.91 -8.84 16.89
C ILE A 156 -14.50 -8.97 15.49
N ARG A 157 -13.73 -8.63 14.46
CA ARG A 157 -14.11 -8.66 13.05
C ARG A 157 -13.01 -9.32 12.19
N PRO A 158 -12.69 -10.59 12.47
CA PRO A 158 -11.70 -11.33 11.68
C PRO A 158 -12.16 -11.59 10.22
N ASP A 159 -13.42 -11.31 9.94
CA ASP A 159 -14.06 -11.45 8.64
C ASP A 159 -13.78 -10.27 7.68
N LEU A 160 -13.23 -9.16 8.17
CA LEU A 160 -12.91 -8.02 7.32
C LEU A 160 -11.69 -8.32 6.43
N SER A 161 -11.79 -7.93 5.17
CA SER A 161 -10.63 -7.92 4.24
C SER A 161 -9.55 -6.92 4.66
N ASP A 162 -8.35 -7.08 4.14
CA ASP A 162 -7.25 -6.17 4.43
C ASP A 162 -7.51 -4.77 3.85
N GLU A 163 -8.22 -4.66 2.73
CA GLU A 163 -8.65 -3.37 2.15
C GLU A 163 -9.65 -2.65 3.05
N SER A 164 -10.61 -3.36 3.63
CA SER A 164 -11.56 -2.79 4.59
C SER A 164 -10.87 -2.36 5.89
N ARG A 165 -9.90 -3.13 6.38
CA ARG A 165 -9.04 -2.76 7.52
C ARG A 165 -8.21 -1.53 7.19
N ALA A 166 -7.58 -1.50 5.99
CA ALA A 166 -6.80 -0.38 5.52
C ALA A 166 -7.62 0.90 5.43
N SER A 167 -8.86 0.82 4.92
CA SER A 167 -9.77 1.97 4.87
C SER A 167 -9.99 2.58 6.25
N ILE A 168 -10.23 1.75 7.26
CA ILE A 168 -10.46 2.22 8.63
C ILE A 168 -9.18 2.79 9.25
N ASP A 169 -8.08 2.05 9.12
CA ASP A 169 -6.78 2.42 9.70
C ASP A 169 -6.26 3.73 9.12
N ILE A 170 -6.28 3.90 7.79
CA ILE A 170 -5.84 5.12 7.11
C ILE A 170 -6.71 6.33 7.52
N ALA A 171 -8.04 6.16 7.59
CA ALA A 171 -8.92 7.24 8.03
C ALA A 171 -8.65 7.66 9.49
N LEU A 172 -8.31 6.72 10.37
CA LEU A 172 -7.92 7.03 11.75
C LEU A 172 -6.55 7.72 11.83
N TRP A 173 -5.58 7.33 11.00
CA TRP A 173 -4.30 8.02 10.89
C TRP A 173 -4.43 9.43 10.33
N ASP A 174 -5.29 9.62 9.32
CA ASP A 174 -5.62 10.94 8.80
C ASP A 174 -6.25 11.81 9.90
N LEU A 175 -7.26 11.29 10.62
CA LEU A 175 -7.87 11.98 11.76
C LEU A 175 -6.85 12.35 12.84
N ALA A 176 -5.93 11.44 13.17
CA ALA A 176 -4.88 11.69 14.15
C ALA A 176 -3.96 12.85 13.72
N ALA A 177 -3.59 12.89 12.45
CA ALA A 177 -2.75 13.92 11.88
C ALA A 177 -3.48 15.26 11.73
N GLN A 178 -4.79 15.25 11.38
CA GLN A 178 -5.66 16.43 11.38
C GLN A 178 -5.72 17.07 12.76
N ARG A 179 -5.92 16.28 13.81
CA ARG A 179 -5.95 16.78 15.19
C ARG A 179 -4.60 17.32 15.67
N ALA A 180 -3.51 16.74 15.19
CA ALA A 180 -2.16 17.21 15.48
C ALA A 180 -1.79 18.47 14.68
N ASP A 181 -2.65 18.93 13.76
CA ASP A 181 -2.40 20.02 12.80
C ASP A 181 -1.07 19.84 12.06
N ARG A 182 -0.82 18.59 11.57
CA ARG A 182 0.42 18.21 10.90
C ARG A 182 0.16 17.29 9.72
N PRO A 183 0.94 17.41 8.63
CA PRO A 183 0.95 16.37 7.58
C PRO A 183 1.32 15.00 8.17
N LEU A 184 0.68 13.94 7.68
CA LEU A 184 0.86 12.60 8.23
C LEU A 184 2.33 12.13 8.22
N HIS A 185 3.09 12.39 7.14
CA HIS A 185 4.51 12.01 7.10
C HIS A 185 5.34 12.65 8.23
N GLN A 186 5.02 13.89 8.61
CA GLN A 186 5.68 14.56 9.74
C GLN A 186 5.27 13.95 11.08
N LEU A 187 4.02 13.50 11.21
CA LEU A 187 3.56 12.76 12.38
C LEU A 187 4.32 11.44 12.52
N LEU A 188 4.62 10.79 11.39
CA LEU A 188 5.43 9.57 11.29
C LEU A 188 6.94 9.82 11.42
N GLY A 189 7.37 11.07 11.65
CA GLY A 189 8.79 11.40 11.90
C GLY A 189 9.64 11.66 10.65
N ALA A 190 9.03 11.89 9.49
CA ALA A 190 9.75 12.18 8.26
C ALA A 190 10.60 13.44 8.35
N GLN A 191 11.75 13.41 7.66
CA GLN A 191 12.68 14.53 7.51
C GLN A 191 12.67 15.11 6.09
N ARG A 192 11.89 14.53 5.18
CA ARG A 192 11.74 14.96 3.77
C ARG A 192 10.25 15.13 3.44
N ASP A 193 9.97 16.01 2.51
CA ASP A 193 8.62 16.35 2.02
C ASP A 193 8.42 16.03 0.53
N SER A 194 9.46 15.52 -0.13
CA SER A 194 9.42 15.20 -1.56
C SER A 194 10.36 14.05 -1.90
N MET A 195 10.08 13.38 -3.02
CA MET A 195 10.91 12.31 -3.55
C MET A 195 10.86 12.22 -5.07
N GLU A 196 11.75 11.39 -5.65
CA GLU A 196 11.79 11.14 -7.08
C GLU A 196 10.66 10.19 -7.49
N PRO A 197 9.89 10.50 -8.55
CA PRO A 197 8.96 9.55 -9.13
C PRO A 197 9.62 8.68 -10.19
N TYR A 198 9.04 7.50 -10.43
CA TYR A 198 9.12 6.86 -11.72
C TYR A 198 7.76 6.84 -12.40
N ALA A 199 7.73 6.94 -13.73
CA ALA A 199 6.51 6.78 -14.51
C ALA A 199 6.22 5.29 -14.65
N SER A 200 5.16 4.80 -14.01
CA SER A 200 4.65 3.44 -14.17
C SER A 200 3.73 3.42 -15.38
N LEU A 201 4.24 2.90 -16.51
CA LEU A 201 3.58 2.97 -17.81
C LEU A 201 2.58 1.83 -17.96
N PRO A 202 1.41 2.08 -18.55
CA PRO A 202 0.48 1.01 -18.90
C PRO A 202 1.09 0.11 -19.98
N PHE A 203 0.41 -0.99 -20.24
CA PHE A 203 0.73 -1.88 -21.35
C PHE A 203 0.45 -1.20 -22.69
N TYR A 204 1.38 -1.31 -23.64
CA TYR A 204 1.24 -0.83 -25.01
C TYR A 204 1.25 -1.98 -26.02
N ASP A 205 0.57 -1.81 -27.14
CA ASP A 205 0.46 -2.84 -28.17
C ASP A 205 1.74 -3.02 -28.98
N THR A 206 2.54 -1.96 -29.10
CA THR A 206 3.72 -1.95 -29.99
C THR A 206 4.96 -1.36 -29.32
N LEU A 207 6.12 -1.84 -29.76
CA LEU A 207 7.41 -1.34 -29.28
C LEU A 207 7.61 0.19 -29.44
N PRO A 208 7.23 0.84 -30.59
CA PRO A 208 7.35 2.28 -30.71
C PRO A 208 6.55 3.08 -29.68
N GLU A 209 5.38 2.58 -29.26
CA GLU A 209 4.55 3.27 -28.24
C GLU A 209 5.26 3.38 -26.90
N TYR A 210 6.04 2.38 -26.49
CA TYR A 210 6.87 2.46 -25.27
C TYR A 210 7.94 3.57 -25.40
N VAL A 211 8.59 3.69 -26.55
CA VAL A 211 9.58 4.74 -26.82
C VAL A 211 8.94 6.13 -26.81
N ASP A 212 7.77 6.26 -27.43
CA ASP A 212 7.02 7.51 -27.48
C ASP A 212 6.56 7.94 -26.07
N ALA A 213 6.06 7.01 -25.26
CA ALA A 213 5.67 7.25 -23.88
C ALA A 213 6.87 7.71 -23.00
N VAL A 214 8.01 7.03 -23.11
CA VAL A 214 9.24 7.49 -22.42
C VAL A 214 9.59 8.93 -22.81
N ASN A 215 9.57 9.26 -24.11
CA ASN A 215 9.86 10.60 -24.59
C ASN A 215 8.83 11.63 -24.11
N GLU A 216 7.55 11.27 -24.02
CA GLU A 216 6.48 12.12 -23.51
C GLU A 216 6.69 12.46 -22.04
N TYR A 217 6.81 11.43 -21.19
CA TYR A 217 6.95 11.64 -19.75
C TYR A 217 8.32 12.20 -19.35
N ALA A 218 9.35 11.95 -20.14
CA ALA A 218 10.65 12.61 -19.95
C ALA A 218 10.58 14.14 -20.12
N ARG A 219 9.69 14.66 -21.02
CA ARG A 219 9.44 16.11 -21.16
C ARG A 219 8.73 16.70 -19.94
N LEU A 220 7.95 15.87 -19.20
CA LEU A 220 7.31 16.26 -17.95
C LEU A 220 8.26 16.19 -16.75
N GLY A 221 9.48 15.71 -16.95
CA GLY A 221 10.52 15.70 -15.91
C GLY A 221 10.85 14.33 -15.34
N TYR A 222 10.15 13.26 -15.73
CA TYR A 222 10.49 11.91 -15.30
C TYR A 222 11.86 11.46 -15.82
N ARG A 223 12.57 10.68 -15.00
CA ARG A 223 13.90 10.13 -15.33
C ARG A 223 14.00 8.64 -15.09
N ALA A 224 12.98 8.05 -14.49
CA ALA A 224 12.82 6.62 -14.29
C ALA A 224 11.46 6.17 -14.82
N PHE A 225 11.39 4.97 -15.41
CA PHE A 225 10.23 4.46 -16.12
C PHE A 225 10.09 2.96 -15.81
N LYS A 226 8.88 2.50 -15.49
CA LYS A 226 8.54 1.08 -15.35
C LYS A 226 7.61 0.67 -16.49
N PHE A 227 7.92 -0.44 -17.13
CA PHE A 227 7.13 -1.04 -18.19
C PHE A 227 6.36 -2.25 -17.68
N HIS A 228 5.06 -2.27 -17.92
CA HIS A 228 4.29 -3.51 -17.93
C HIS A 228 4.43 -4.11 -19.32
N VAL A 229 4.71 -5.40 -19.41
CA VAL A 229 5.12 -6.06 -20.65
C VAL A 229 4.22 -7.24 -21.00
N TRP A 230 4.42 -7.86 -22.17
CA TRP A 230 3.48 -8.84 -22.72
C TRP A 230 3.51 -10.20 -22.02
N GLY A 231 4.54 -10.52 -21.25
CA GLY A 231 4.77 -11.87 -20.72
C GLY A 231 5.15 -12.85 -21.83
N SER A 232 5.72 -12.34 -22.91
CA SER A 232 6.25 -13.10 -24.06
C SER A 232 7.74 -12.85 -24.18
N ILE A 233 8.53 -13.88 -23.89
CA ILE A 233 10.00 -13.75 -23.86
C ILE A 233 10.58 -13.17 -25.16
N GLU A 234 10.00 -13.49 -26.32
CA GLU A 234 10.47 -12.97 -27.61
C GLU A 234 10.14 -11.51 -27.81
N GLU A 235 8.98 -11.04 -27.34
CA GLU A 235 8.55 -9.65 -27.47
C GLU A 235 9.22 -8.78 -26.41
N ASP A 236 9.30 -9.25 -25.18
CA ASP A 236 9.92 -8.55 -24.08
C ASP A 236 11.43 -8.39 -24.27
N SER A 237 12.12 -9.43 -24.81
CA SER A 237 13.53 -9.32 -25.23
C SER A 237 13.75 -8.24 -26.32
N ARG A 238 12.81 -8.11 -27.25
CA ARG A 238 12.88 -7.05 -28.28
C ARG A 238 12.70 -5.66 -27.66
N LEU A 239 11.82 -5.54 -26.66
CA LEU A 239 11.63 -4.28 -25.93
C LEU A 239 12.91 -3.91 -25.18
N VAL A 240 13.51 -4.83 -24.43
CA VAL A 240 14.78 -4.62 -23.72
C VAL A 240 15.86 -4.13 -24.71
N ALA A 241 16.05 -4.84 -25.82
CA ALA A 241 17.05 -4.46 -26.83
C ALA A 241 16.78 -3.08 -27.45
N LEU A 242 15.51 -2.74 -27.73
CA LEU A 242 15.14 -1.43 -28.28
C LEU A 242 15.41 -0.31 -27.29
N ILE A 243 15.05 -0.49 -26.02
CA ILE A 243 15.28 0.52 -24.96
C ILE A 243 16.77 0.73 -24.74
N GLN A 244 17.57 -0.33 -24.70
CA GLN A 244 19.02 -0.25 -24.59
C GLN A 244 19.62 0.51 -25.78
N GLN A 245 19.22 0.19 -27.00
CA GLN A 245 19.68 0.88 -28.20
C GLN A 245 19.28 2.35 -28.22
N THR A 246 18.07 2.69 -27.77
CA THR A 246 17.50 4.04 -27.90
C THR A 246 17.99 4.97 -26.80
N PHE A 247 18.16 4.47 -25.58
CA PHE A 247 18.36 5.30 -24.39
C PHE A 247 19.70 5.06 -23.64
N ALA A 248 20.65 4.33 -24.24
CA ALA A 248 21.95 4.02 -23.62
C ALA A 248 22.63 5.22 -22.95
N ASP A 249 22.64 6.37 -23.60
CA ASP A 249 23.31 7.59 -23.15
C ASP A 249 22.35 8.64 -22.55
N SER A 250 21.09 8.29 -22.31
CA SER A 250 20.06 9.23 -21.83
C SER A 250 20.22 9.64 -20.38
N GLY A 251 20.85 8.80 -19.57
CA GLY A 251 20.87 8.89 -18.10
C GLY A 251 19.56 8.46 -17.44
N TYR A 252 18.61 7.93 -18.20
CA TYR A 252 17.36 7.38 -17.67
C TYR A 252 17.58 6.05 -16.95
N ARG A 253 16.58 5.61 -16.20
CA ARG A 253 16.53 4.32 -15.52
C ARG A 253 15.24 3.60 -15.90
N PHE A 254 15.34 2.31 -16.14
CA PHE A 254 14.20 1.50 -16.53
C PHE A 254 13.98 0.35 -15.56
N MET A 255 12.74 -0.06 -15.43
CA MET A 255 12.25 -1.18 -14.65
C MET A 255 11.31 -1.99 -15.54
N ILE A 256 11.27 -3.30 -15.35
CA ILE A 256 10.31 -4.18 -16.02
C ILE A 256 9.48 -4.89 -14.95
N ASP A 257 8.19 -4.93 -15.19
CA ASP A 257 7.18 -5.59 -14.37
C ASP A 257 6.46 -6.63 -15.24
N LEU A 258 6.54 -7.90 -14.82
CA LEU A 258 5.98 -9.05 -15.53
C LEU A 258 4.67 -9.57 -14.92
N GLU A 259 4.21 -8.98 -13.81
CA GLU A 259 3.01 -9.43 -13.10
C GLU A 259 2.97 -10.96 -12.86
N GLY A 260 4.13 -11.58 -12.59
CA GLY A 260 4.24 -13.01 -12.33
C GLY A 260 4.12 -13.92 -13.56
N ALA A 261 4.23 -13.37 -14.77
CA ALA A 261 3.93 -14.11 -15.99
C ALA A 261 4.93 -15.22 -16.35
N TYR A 262 6.15 -15.18 -15.83
CA TYR A 262 7.21 -16.11 -16.25
C TYR A 262 7.41 -17.31 -15.32
N GLY A 263 7.95 -18.37 -15.90
CA GLY A 263 8.69 -19.38 -15.14
C GLY A 263 10.15 -18.95 -14.97
N ILE A 264 10.87 -19.65 -14.09
CA ILE A 264 12.26 -19.33 -13.72
C ILE A 264 13.22 -19.25 -14.93
N GLU A 265 13.04 -20.10 -15.94
CA GLU A 265 13.94 -20.19 -17.11
C GLU A 265 13.83 -18.93 -17.98
N ASP A 266 12.60 -18.47 -18.28
CA ASP A 266 12.36 -17.26 -19.07
C ASP A 266 12.71 -15.99 -18.27
N ALA A 267 12.44 -15.97 -16.95
CA ALA A 267 12.84 -14.89 -16.06
C ALA A 267 14.37 -14.73 -16.02
N LEU A 268 15.12 -15.81 -15.91
CA LEU A 268 16.59 -15.77 -15.98
C LEU A 268 17.07 -15.28 -17.35
N ARG A 269 16.49 -15.76 -18.43
CA ARG A 269 16.86 -15.34 -19.79
C ARG A 269 16.65 -13.85 -19.99
N LEU A 270 15.48 -13.29 -19.66
CA LEU A 270 15.20 -11.88 -19.83
C LEU A 270 16.10 -11.01 -18.92
N GLY A 271 16.26 -11.42 -17.65
CA GLY A 271 17.10 -10.69 -16.70
C GLY A 271 18.59 -10.67 -17.11
N GLU A 272 19.10 -11.72 -17.76
CA GLU A 272 20.47 -11.76 -18.31
C GLU A 272 20.65 -10.83 -19.54
N GLU A 273 19.57 -10.44 -20.22
CA GLU A 273 19.56 -9.48 -21.32
C GLU A 273 19.52 -8.00 -20.86
N MET A 274 19.21 -7.74 -19.59
CA MET A 274 19.10 -6.39 -19.03
C MET A 274 20.47 -5.84 -18.64
N ASP A 275 20.87 -4.72 -19.25
CA ASP A 275 22.14 -4.05 -18.98
C ASP A 275 22.03 -3.05 -17.80
N GLU A 276 22.88 -3.19 -16.80
CA GLU A 276 23.07 -2.13 -15.80
C GLU A 276 24.05 -1.04 -16.35
N PRO A 277 23.89 0.22 -15.96
CA PRO A 277 22.93 0.78 -15.00
C PRO A 277 21.60 1.25 -15.64
N LEU A 278 21.29 0.83 -16.85
CA LEU A 278 20.10 1.28 -17.57
C LEU A 278 18.84 0.64 -16.96
N PHE A 279 18.83 -0.69 -16.82
CA PHE A 279 17.78 -1.43 -16.12
C PHE A 279 18.16 -1.60 -14.66
N ILE A 280 17.29 -1.15 -13.74
CA ILE A 280 17.58 -1.11 -12.32
C ILE A 280 16.69 -2.03 -11.47
N VAL A 281 15.51 -2.43 -11.97
CA VAL A 281 14.58 -3.32 -11.28
C VAL A 281 13.93 -4.28 -12.26
N PHE A 282 13.85 -5.53 -11.84
CA PHE A 282 13.07 -6.60 -12.45
C PHE A 282 12.01 -7.05 -11.44
N GLU A 283 10.80 -6.56 -11.63
CA GLU A 283 9.67 -6.71 -10.71
C GLU A 283 8.76 -7.84 -11.16
N ALA A 284 8.25 -8.59 -10.19
CA ALA A 284 7.22 -9.61 -10.41
C ALA A 284 7.58 -10.60 -11.53
N ALA A 285 8.86 -11.01 -11.61
CA ALA A 285 9.33 -11.88 -12.70
C ALA A 285 8.62 -13.24 -12.71
N ILE A 286 8.29 -13.74 -11.52
CA ILE A 286 7.64 -15.04 -11.27
C ILE A 286 6.59 -14.86 -10.16
N ASP A 287 5.81 -15.90 -9.88
CA ASP A 287 4.85 -15.94 -8.77
C ASP A 287 5.55 -15.66 -7.42
N ASP A 288 5.01 -14.71 -6.63
CA ASP A 288 5.58 -14.24 -5.35
C ASP A 288 5.75 -15.35 -4.30
N GLN A 289 4.97 -16.43 -4.39
CA GLN A 289 5.07 -17.57 -3.47
C GLN A 289 6.36 -18.41 -3.69
N LEU A 290 7.06 -18.21 -4.80
CA LEU A 290 8.23 -19.01 -5.19
C LEU A 290 9.55 -18.43 -4.63
N LEU A 291 9.64 -18.23 -3.31
CA LEU A 291 10.76 -17.56 -2.64
C LEU A 291 12.14 -18.14 -2.99
N GLU A 292 12.26 -19.47 -3.07
CA GLU A 292 13.51 -20.15 -3.45
C GLU A 292 13.93 -19.84 -4.91
N GLN A 293 12.97 -19.65 -5.81
CA GLN A 293 13.25 -19.26 -7.18
C GLN A 293 13.61 -17.79 -7.29
N TYR A 294 12.98 -16.92 -6.48
CA TYR A 294 13.38 -15.52 -6.34
C TYR A 294 14.84 -15.42 -5.86
N ALA A 295 15.24 -16.22 -4.86
CA ALA A 295 16.62 -16.29 -4.40
C ALA A 295 17.59 -16.75 -5.51
N GLN A 296 17.15 -17.65 -6.42
CA GLN A 296 17.95 -18.04 -7.59
C GLN A 296 18.11 -16.89 -8.58
N LEU A 297 17.03 -16.13 -8.88
CA LEU A 297 17.10 -14.93 -9.73
C LEU A 297 18.08 -13.93 -9.14
N ARG A 298 17.91 -13.55 -7.88
CA ARG A 298 18.77 -12.61 -7.17
C ARG A 298 20.23 -13.00 -7.16
N ASN A 299 20.55 -14.29 -7.01
CA ASN A 299 21.94 -14.78 -6.99
C ASN A 299 22.59 -14.81 -8.38
N ARG A 300 21.81 -14.80 -9.46
CA ARG A 300 22.31 -14.94 -10.83
C ARG A 300 22.27 -13.67 -11.65
N LEU A 301 21.32 -12.80 -11.37
CA LEU A 301 21.11 -11.58 -12.13
C LEU A 301 21.81 -10.38 -11.46
N VAL A 302 22.14 -9.39 -12.25
CA VAL A 302 22.74 -8.13 -11.78
C VAL A 302 21.67 -7.10 -11.45
N VAL A 303 20.58 -7.09 -12.24
CA VAL A 303 19.42 -6.23 -12.00
C VAL A 303 18.74 -6.59 -10.67
N ALA A 304 18.31 -5.57 -9.90
CA ALA A 304 17.65 -5.79 -8.62
C ALA A 304 16.32 -6.52 -8.78
N ILE A 305 16.06 -7.50 -7.94
CA ILE A 305 14.88 -8.36 -7.96
C ILE A 305 13.87 -7.88 -6.92
N HIS A 306 12.66 -7.55 -7.39
CA HIS A 306 11.53 -7.16 -6.56
C HIS A 306 10.34 -8.10 -6.78
N PRO A 307 9.54 -8.42 -5.73
CA PRO A 307 8.28 -9.13 -5.89
C PRO A 307 7.19 -8.21 -6.44
N ALA A 308 6.03 -8.76 -6.81
CA ALA A 308 4.85 -7.98 -7.14
C ALA A 308 4.31 -7.21 -5.92
N GLY A 309 4.36 -7.84 -4.76
CA GLY A 309 3.90 -7.28 -3.51
C GLY A 309 2.42 -7.48 -3.23
N TYR A 310 1.69 -8.18 -4.08
CA TYR A 310 0.27 -8.46 -3.88
C TYR A 310 0.02 -9.56 -2.84
N ASP A 311 0.98 -10.47 -2.67
CA ASP A 311 0.88 -11.59 -1.74
C ASP A 311 1.73 -11.42 -0.47
N ILE A 312 2.38 -10.26 -0.30
CA ILE A 312 3.23 -9.95 0.85
C ILE A 312 2.44 -9.20 1.91
N TYR A 313 1.45 -9.86 2.48
CA TYR A 313 0.53 -9.20 3.41
C TYR A 313 0.83 -9.45 4.87
N SER A 314 1.76 -10.34 5.19
CA SER A 314 1.99 -10.72 6.57
C SER A 314 3.43 -10.53 7.02
N PRO A 315 3.64 -10.15 8.31
CA PRO A 315 4.96 -10.16 8.93
C PRO A 315 5.71 -11.48 8.75
N GLU A 316 4.99 -12.58 8.69
CA GLU A 316 5.57 -13.92 8.51
C GLU A 316 6.15 -14.10 7.11
N PHE A 317 5.43 -13.69 6.06
CA PHE A 317 5.90 -13.83 4.69
C PHE A 317 7.15 -12.98 4.41
N ILE A 318 7.18 -11.73 4.94
CA ILE A 318 8.38 -10.90 4.83
C ILE A 318 9.57 -11.56 5.52
N ARG A 319 9.39 -12.16 6.72
CA ARG A 319 10.48 -12.88 7.40
C ARG A 319 10.97 -14.06 6.58
N GLN A 320 10.07 -14.85 5.98
CA GLN A 320 10.45 -15.96 5.11
C GLN A 320 11.24 -15.49 3.89
N GLY A 321 10.83 -14.39 3.25
CA GLY A 321 11.58 -13.79 2.14
C GLY A 321 12.97 -13.30 2.55
N ILE A 322 13.10 -12.69 3.73
CA ILE A 322 14.38 -12.28 4.31
C ILE A 322 15.27 -13.50 4.59
N GLU A 323 14.74 -14.54 5.25
CA GLU A 323 15.48 -15.76 5.58
C GLU A 323 15.96 -16.50 4.33
N THR A 324 15.13 -16.55 3.29
CA THR A 324 15.44 -17.16 2.01
C THR A 324 16.40 -16.30 1.17
N GLY A 325 16.48 -14.99 1.47
CA GLY A 325 17.23 -14.03 0.66
C GLY A 325 16.60 -13.82 -0.72
N ALA A 326 15.27 -13.81 -0.78
CA ALA A 326 14.51 -13.84 -2.01
C ALA A 326 14.69 -12.58 -2.87
N TRP A 327 14.72 -11.39 -2.25
CA TRP A 327 14.63 -10.11 -2.95
C TRP A 327 15.76 -9.14 -2.57
N ASP A 328 16.03 -8.18 -3.44
CA ASP A 328 16.87 -7.00 -3.15
C ASP A 328 16.05 -5.90 -2.46
N ALA A 329 14.76 -5.82 -2.76
CA ALA A 329 13.78 -5.06 -1.99
C ALA A 329 12.46 -5.83 -1.91
N GLY A 330 11.80 -5.78 -0.74
CA GLY A 330 10.41 -6.19 -0.61
C GLY A 330 9.48 -5.12 -1.18
N ARG A 331 8.20 -5.46 -1.35
CA ARG A 331 7.21 -4.54 -1.91
C ARG A 331 5.85 -4.76 -1.24
N PHE A 332 5.09 -3.70 -1.02
CA PHE A 332 3.68 -3.73 -0.61
C PHE A 332 2.99 -2.40 -0.87
N ASP A 333 1.66 -2.39 -0.74
CA ASP A 333 0.80 -1.20 -0.71
C ASP A 333 0.08 -1.15 0.64
N ALA A 334 0.09 0.01 1.31
CA ALA A 334 -0.60 0.16 2.59
C ALA A 334 -2.12 -0.09 2.49
N THR A 335 -2.70 0.14 1.32
CA THR A 335 -4.13 -0.06 1.10
C THR A 335 -4.53 -1.53 0.98
N THR A 336 -3.56 -2.43 0.73
CA THR A 336 -3.79 -3.87 0.57
C THR A 336 -3.27 -4.71 1.75
N VAL A 337 -2.42 -4.13 2.62
CA VAL A 337 -1.84 -4.87 3.75
C VAL A 337 -2.51 -4.56 5.11
N GLY A 338 -3.70 -3.98 5.09
CA GLY A 338 -4.42 -3.65 6.33
C GLY A 338 -4.13 -2.26 6.89
N GLY A 339 -3.48 -1.37 6.14
CA GLY A 339 -3.29 0.04 6.47
C GLY A 339 -1.88 0.44 6.90
N ILE A 340 -1.77 1.68 7.34
CA ILE A 340 -0.52 2.30 7.78
C ILE A 340 0.07 1.59 9.00
N SER A 341 -0.76 1.17 9.96
CA SER A 341 -0.30 0.48 11.16
C SER A 341 0.42 -0.83 10.82
N THR A 342 -0.14 -1.64 9.94
CA THR A 342 0.50 -2.88 9.46
C THR A 342 1.74 -2.55 8.62
N ALA A 343 1.66 -1.58 7.72
CA ALA A 343 2.79 -1.14 6.91
C ALA A 343 3.99 -0.73 7.77
N LEU A 344 3.78 -0.02 8.89
CA LEU A 344 4.84 0.34 9.84
C LEU A 344 5.49 -0.89 10.49
N GLN A 345 4.73 -1.93 10.79
CA GLN A 345 5.28 -3.21 11.30
C GLN A 345 6.16 -3.89 10.24
N LEU A 346 5.67 -3.97 8.99
CA LEU A 346 6.41 -4.56 7.88
C LEU A 346 7.71 -3.79 7.61
N LEU A 347 7.66 -2.46 7.62
CA LEU A 347 8.83 -1.60 7.49
C LEU A 347 9.84 -1.79 8.62
N THR A 348 9.36 -2.00 9.84
CA THR A 348 10.24 -2.28 10.99
C THR A 348 10.99 -3.59 10.79
N ILE A 349 10.29 -4.68 10.46
CA ILE A 349 10.89 -5.99 10.20
C ILE A 349 11.94 -5.91 9.07
N ALA A 350 11.61 -5.23 7.98
CA ALA A 350 12.51 -5.07 6.84
C ALA A 350 13.75 -4.24 7.21
N ASN A 351 13.55 -3.12 7.91
CA ASN A 351 14.66 -2.25 8.34
C ASN A 351 15.62 -2.95 9.31
N ASP A 352 15.12 -3.77 10.23
CA ASP A 352 15.92 -4.56 11.16
C ASP A 352 16.79 -5.60 10.43
N ALA A 353 16.31 -6.09 9.29
CA ALA A 353 17.02 -7.02 8.41
C ALA A 353 17.85 -6.34 7.31
N ASP A 354 17.94 -5.02 7.31
CA ASP A 354 18.60 -4.21 6.26
C ASP A 354 17.97 -4.35 4.86
N LEU A 355 16.73 -4.83 4.78
CA LEU A 355 15.96 -4.95 3.54
C LEU A 355 15.27 -3.62 3.22
N THR A 356 15.40 -3.16 1.99
CA THR A 356 14.60 -2.05 1.46
C THR A 356 13.17 -2.51 1.20
N ILE A 357 12.20 -1.63 1.40
CA ILE A 357 10.84 -1.82 0.90
C ILE A 357 10.55 -0.74 -0.12
N ASP A 358 10.14 -1.17 -1.31
CA ASP A 358 9.65 -0.31 -2.37
C ASP A 358 8.13 -0.27 -2.29
N ILE A 359 7.60 0.80 -1.69
CA ILE A 359 6.16 0.91 -1.43
C ILE A 359 5.45 1.25 -2.74
N GLN A 360 4.42 0.49 -3.07
CA GLN A 360 3.56 0.72 -4.22
C GLN A 360 2.64 1.91 -3.96
N SER A 361 2.27 2.65 -5.00
CA SER A 361 1.35 3.80 -4.89
C SER A 361 0.40 3.88 -6.09
N TRP A 362 0.03 2.73 -6.62
CA TRP A 362 -1.02 2.65 -7.62
C TRP A 362 -2.37 3.02 -7.02
N GLY A 363 -3.21 3.68 -7.84
CA GLY A 363 -4.57 3.95 -7.45
C GLY A 363 -4.91 5.43 -7.33
N HIS A 364 -6.05 5.71 -6.73
CA HIS A 364 -6.59 7.05 -6.55
C HIS A 364 -5.71 7.94 -5.64
N SER A 365 -5.80 9.27 -5.80
CA SER A 365 -4.96 10.24 -5.07
C SER A 365 -4.95 10.05 -3.55
N LEU A 366 -6.04 9.58 -2.92
CA LEU A 366 -6.05 9.29 -1.48
C LEU A 366 -5.17 8.09 -1.13
N ALA A 367 -5.19 7.02 -1.93
CA ALA A 367 -4.31 5.86 -1.77
C ALA A 367 -2.85 6.26 -2.03
N GLN A 368 -2.60 7.01 -3.11
CA GLN A 368 -1.28 7.55 -3.42
C GLN A 368 -0.73 8.42 -2.29
N ALA A 369 -1.56 9.29 -1.69
CA ALA A 369 -1.13 10.13 -0.58
C ALA A 369 -0.77 9.32 0.67
N ALA A 370 -1.58 8.32 1.04
CA ALA A 370 -1.28 7.44 2.18
C ALA A 370 0.08 6.75 2.03
N ASN A 371 0.33 6.15 0.86
CA ASN A 371 1.60 5.51 0.54
C ASN A 371 2.76 6.51 0.47
N LEU A 372 2.54 7.70 -0.11
CA LEU A 372 3.56 8.75 -0.15
C LEU A 372 4.01 9.17 1.26
N HIS A 373 3.07 9.35 2.18
CA HIS A 373 3.42 9.72 3.56
C HIS A 373 4.29 8.65 4.24
N LEU A 374 4.02 7.36 4.02
CA LEU A 374 4.88 6.27 4.48
C LEU A 374 6.27 6.30 3.82
N MET A 375 6.31 6.47 2.50
CA MET A 375 7.57 6.56 1.75
C MET A 375 8.43 7.72 2.25
N LEU A 376 7.84 8.88 2.52
CA LEU A 376 8.56 10.05 3.04
C LEU A 376 9.12 9.81 4.45
N ALA A 377 8.42 9.03 5.27
CA ALA A 377 8.87 8.63 6.60
C ALA A 377 9.95 7.52 6.56
N ASN A 378 9.95 6.67 5.53
CA ASN A 378 10.94 5.61 5.36
C ASN A 378 12.12 6.09 4.50
N LYS A 379 13.30 6.25 5.10
CA LYS A 379 14.49 6.74 4.41
C LYS A 379 15.02 5.79 3.33
N ARG A 380 14.67 4.51 3.37
CA ARG A 380 15.16 3.49 2.44
C ARG A 380 14.35 3.45 1.14
N THR A 381 13.06 3.83 1.16
CA THR A 381 12.26 3.92 -0.08
C THR A 381 12.82 5.02 -0.97
N ARG A 382 13.14 4.68 -2.21
CA ARG A 382 13.83 5.57 -3.13
C ARG A 382 12.88 6.33 -4.05
N TYR A 383 11.92 5.64 -4.65
CA TYR A 383 11.04 6.20 -5.66
C TYR A 383 9.58 6.20 -5.22
N PHE A 384 8.83 7.13 -5.79
CA PHE A 384 7.37 7.09 -5.81
C PHE A 384 6.90 6.51 -7.14
N GLU A 385 6.02 5.52 -7.11
CA GLU A 385 5.37 4.99 -8.29
C GLU A 385 4.26 5.92 -8.76
N ALA A 386 4.44 6.54 -9.92
CA ALA A 386 3.43 7.41 -10.51
C ALA A 386 2.69 6.65 -11.63
N PRO A 387 1.45 6.19 -11.41
CA PRO A 387 0.67 5.49 -12.44
C PRO A 387 0.30 6.44 -13.56
N MET A 388 0.59 6.07 -14.81
CA MET A 388 0.39 6.93 -15.96
C MET A 388 -0.90 6.58 -16.73
N PRO A 389 -1.67 7.60 -17.14
CA PRO A 389 -1.56 9.03 -16.81
C PRO A 389 -2.11 9.33 -15.40
N MET A 390 -1.38 10.09 -14.59
CA MET A 390 -1.79 10.37 -13.20
C MET A 390 -3.18 11.02 -13.10
N GLN A 391 -3.55 11.86 -14.07
CA GLN A 391 -4.85 12.55 -14.08
C GLN A 391 -6.05 11.60 -14.06
N ALA A 392 -5.87 10.35 -14.51
CA ALA A 392 -6.92 9.34 -14.45
C ALA A 392 -7.30 8.96 -13.00
N TYR A 393 -6.41 9.23 -12.06
CA TYR A 393 -6.55 8.86 -10.63
C TYR A 393 -6.93 10.04 -9.72
N GLU A 394 -7.13 11.23 -10.28
CA GLU A 394 -7.39 12.48 -9.52
C GLU A 394 -8.89 12.83 -9.41
N PHE A 395 -9.77 12.00 -9.97
CA PHE A 395 -11.20 12.30 -10.03
C PHE A 395 -11.80 12.60 -8.66
N GLY A 396 -12.52 13.73 -8.57
CA GLY A 396 -13.14 14.17 -7.31
C GLY A 396 -12.19 14.77 -6.29
N MET A 397 -10.91 15.01 -6.65
CA MET A 397 -9.92 15.65 -5.76
C MET A 397 -9.61 17.07 -6.25
N LYS A 398 -9.55 18.04 -5.32
CA LYS A 398 -9.20 19.42 -5.66
C LYS A 398 -7.70 19.63 -5.85
N ASN A 399 -6.89 18.82 -5.18
CA ASN A 399 -5.44 18.92 -5.13
C ASN A 399 -4.79 17.54 -5.25
N GLY A 400 -5.34 16.67 -6.12
CA GLY A 400 -4.87 15.31 -6.35
C GLY A 400 -3.54 15.22 -7.10
N ASP A 401 -3.14 16.27 -7.80
CA ASP A 401 -1.84 16.34 -8.48
C ASP A 401 -0.70 16.48 -7.46
N LEU A 402 0.04 15.39 -7.29
CA LEU A 402 1.18 15.30 -6.36
C LEU A 402 2.51 15.71 -7.03
N LEU A 403 2.52 15.94 -8.36
CA LEU A 403 3.73 16.20 -9.11
C LEU A 403 4.08 17.70 -9.14
N ALA A 404 5.25 18.06 -8.67
CA ALA A 404 5.78 19.41 -8.73
C ALA A 404 7.25 19.42 -9.17
N LEU A 405 7.53 20.09 -10.29
CA LEU A 405 8.89 20.28 -10.81
C LEU A 405 9.68 18.97 -10.99
N GLY A 406 9.02 17.91 -11.45
CA GLY A 406 9.62 16.59 -11.68
C GLY A 406 9.89 15.81 -10.39
N ARG A 407 9.28 16.20 -9.28
CA ARG A 407 9.28 15.50 -8.00
C ARG A 407 7.85 15.28 -7.51
N VAL A 408 7.64 14.24 -6.74
CA VAL A 408 6.40 14.07 -5.99
C VAL A 408 6.58 14.74 -4.65
N VAL A 409 5.61 15.57 -4.27
CA VAL A 409 5.64 16.41 -3.07
C VAL A 409 4.46 16.03 -2.18
N ALA A 410 4.69 15.96 -0.87
CA ALA A 410 3.62 15.74 0.08
C ALA A 410 2.51 16.78 -0.10
N PRO A 411 1.23 16.38 -0.12
CA PRO A 411 0.14 17.35 -0.16
C PRO A 411 0.25 18.32 1.00
N PRO A 412 -0.06 19.60 0.79
CA PRO A 412 -0.03 20.60 1.86
C PRO A 412 -1.19 20.39 2.83
N GLY A 413 -0.97 20.69 4.11
CA GLY A 413 -2.01 20.62 5.14
C GLY A 413 -1.84 19.46 6.11
N ALA A 414 -2.76 19.37 7.05
CA ALA A 414 -2.79 18.29 8.03
C ALA A 414 -3.36 16.99 7.42
N GLY A 415 -3.09 15.87 8.05
CA GLY A 415 -3.59 14.57 7.60
C GLY A 415 -2.91 14.09 6.32
N LEU A 416 -3.68 13.46 5.45
CA LEU A 416 -3.27 13.11 4.08
C LEU A 416 -3.08 14.35 3.19
N GLY A 417 -3.64 15.50 3.59
CA GLY A 417 -3.53 16.75 2.85
C GLY A 417 -4.31 16.80 1.53
N ILE A 418 -5.13 15.80 1.23
CA ILE A 418 -5.98 15.75 0.04
C ILE A 418 -7.36 16.35 0.36
N GLU A 419 -7.83 17.27 -0.47
CA GLU A 419 -9.16 17.85 -0.38
C GLU A 419 -10.12 17.18 -1.36
N VAL A 420 -11.19 16.58 -0.83
CA VAL A 420 -12.23 15.94 -1.66
C VAL A 420 -13.25 16.99 -2.12
N ASP A 421 -13.52 16.99 -3.42
CA ASP A 421 -14.66 17.68 -4.01
C ASP A 421 -15.87 16.75 -4.02
N TRP A 422 -16.64 16.77 -2.94
CA TRP A 422 -17.78 15.86 -2.75
C TRP A 422 -18.89 16.06 -3.80
N GLU A 423 -19.05 17.26 -4.35
CA GLU A 423 -20.02 17.55 -5.42
C GLU A 423 -19.54 16.91 -6.72
N HIS A 424 -18.30 17.16 -7.12
CA HIS A 424 -17.72 16.55 -8.32
C HIS A 424 -17.66 15.02 -8.19
N LEU A 425 -17.26 14.50 -7.02
CA LEU A 425 -17.19 13.05 -6.77
C LEU A 425 -18.53 12.36 -7.02
N SER A 426 -19.64 13.03 -6.67
CA SER A 426 -20.99 12.50 -6.86
C SER A 426 -21.44 12.42 -8.33
N THR A 427 -20.69 12.99 -9.26
CA THR A 427 -20.95 12.97 -10.71
C THR A 427 -20.28 11.81 -11.43
N ALA A 428 -19.57 10.93 -10.73
CA ALA A 428 -18.94 9.74 -11.31
C ALA A 428 -19.96 8.86 -12.04
N ASP A 429 -19.51 8.12 -13.05
CA ASP A 429 -20.35 7.17 -13.82
C ASP A 429 -21.01 6.15 -12.91
N PHE A 430 -20.29 5.73 -11.88
CA PHE A 430 -20.83 4.97 -10.78
C PHE A 430 -20.56 5.72 -9.46
N TYR A 431 -21.64 5.98 -8.72
CA TYR A 431 -21.55 6.57 -7.39
C TYR A 431 -22.59 5.98 -6.45
N ARG A 432 -22.14 5.55 -5.28
CA ARG A 432 -23.02 5.10 -4.20
C ARG A 432 -22.53 5.64 -2.86
N LYS A 433 -23.44 6.27 -2.11
CA LYS A 433 -23.16 6.75 -0.75
C LYS A 433 -23.96 5.96 0.27
N ILE A 434 -23.31 5.55 1.35
CA ILE A 434 -23.93 5.01 2.56
C ILE A 434 -23.52 5.92 3.72
N GLN A 435 -24.48 6.32 4.56
CA GLN A 435 -24.24 7.11 5.75
C GLN A 435 -24.89 6.43 6.96
N ILE A 436 -24.15 6.34 8.06
CA ILE A 436 -24.58 5.80 9.34
C ILE A 436 -24.17 6.79 10.42
N GLY A 437 -25.08 7.07 11.37
CA GLY A 437 -24.93 8.12 12.37
C GLY A 437 -25.70 9.40 12.02
N GLU A 438 -25.36 10.50 12.72
CA GLU A 438 -26.08 11.81 12.63
C GLU A 438 -25.77 12.61 11.38
#